data_8f8f5e270c761b20e007da6506ad2a53
#
_entry.id   8f8f5e270c761b20e007da6506ad2a53
#
_cell.length_a   1.000
_cell.length_b   1.000
_cell.length_c   1.000
_cell.angle_alpha   90.00
_cell.angle_beta   90.00
_cell.angle_gamma   90.00
#
_symmetry.space_group_name_H-M   'P 1'
#
loop_
_entity.id
_entity.type
_entity.pdbx_description
1 polymer ?
#
loop_
_entity_poly.entity_id
_entity_poly.type
_entity_poly.pdbx_seq_one_letter_code
_entity_poly.pdbx_strand_id
1 'polypeptide(L)'
;MDITTTKQFDSIINDTEKKAVLIDFWAPWCGPCRMLTPTITSLSKTFPNKVYKVNVDMQKEIAMRFGIRGIPSVKIFKNGDVMETLQGVQPESVYSEKLKYYSN
;
A
#
# COMPACT_ATOMS: atom_id res chain seq x y z
N MET A 1 2.05 -6.79 -5.69
CA MET A 1 2.08 -8.12 -5.03
C MET A 1 1.08 -8.14 -3.87
N ASP A 2 0.32 -9.23 -3.77
CA ASP A 2 -0.68 -9.36 -2.71
C ASP A 2 -0.05 -9.90 -1.42
N ILE A 3 -0.33 -9.25 -0.32
CA ILE A 3 0.07 -9.71 1.01
C ILE A 3 -0.99 -10.69 1.50
N THR A 4 -0.60 -11.90 1.88
CA THR A 4 -1.50 -12.98 2.23
C THR A 4 -1.48 -13.37 3.71
N THR A 5 -0.52 -12.88 4.49
CA THR A 5 -0.44 -13.15 5.93
C THR A 5 -0.01 -11.91 6.70
N THR A 6 -0.39 -11.86 7.97
CA THR A 6 0.06 -10.80 8.89
C THR A 6 1.58 -10.82 9.06
N LYS A 7 2.16 -12.01 9.14
CA LYS A 7 3.61 -12.17 9.28
C LYS A 7 4.36 -11.58 8.07
N GLN A 8 3.86 -11.84 6.87
CA GLN A 8 4.42 -11.29 5.64
C GLN A 8 4.34 -9.77 5.66
N PHE A 9 3.18 -9.23 6.05
CA PHE A 9 2.95 -7.79 6.15
C PHE A 9 3.98 -7.14 7.09
N ASP A 10 4.11 -7.69 8.30
CA ASP A 10 5.04 -7.15 9.29
C ASP A 10 6.49 -7.20 8.80
N SER A 11 6.88 -8.28 8.15
CA SER A 11 8.21 -8.42 7.58
C SER A 11 8.49 -7.34 6.53
N ILE A 12 7.51 -7.05 5.68
CA ILE A 12 7.64 -6.07 4.60
C ILE A 12 7.77 -4.65 5.14
N ILE A 13 6.86 -4.23 6.03
CA ILE A 13 6.87 -2.86 6.52
C ILE A 13 8.05 -2.56 7.44
N ASN A 14 8.65 -3.58 8.04
CA ASN A 14 9.80 -3.43 8.95
C ASN A 14 11.14 -3.68 8.26
N ASP A 15 11.15 -3.99 6.97
CA ASP A 15 12.38 -4.24 6.23
C ASP A 15 13.07 -2.90 5.93
N THR A 16 14.11 -2.60 6.70
CA THR A 16 14.83 -1.33 6.60
C THR A 16 15.55 -1.17 5.26
N GLU A 17 15.91 -2.26 4.59
CA GLU A 17 16.57 -2.22 3.29
C GLU A 17 15.65 -1.71 2.19
N LYS A 18 14.36 -1.91 2.33
CA LYS A 18 13.38 -1.38 1.38
C LYS A 18 13.22 0.13 1.51
N LYS A 19 13.63 0.69 2.64
CA LYS A 19 13.45 2.09 3.03
C LYS A 19 11.96 2.41 3.18
N ALA A 20 11.27 2.79 2.10
CA ALA A 20 9.81 3.01 2.15
C ALA A 20 9.09 1.98 1.28
N VAL A 21 7.89 1.59 1.71
CA VAL A 21 7.01 0.70 0.92
C VAL A 21 5.62 1.30 0.84
N LEU A 22 4.93 1.01 -0.25
CA LEU A 22 3.56 1.45 -0.49
C LEU A 22 2.64 0.26 -0.33
N ILE A 23 1.60 0.43 0.48
CA ILE A 23 0.58 -0.59 0.71
C ILE A 23 -0.78 -0.06 0.27
N ASP A 24 -1.41 -0.73 -0.69
CA ASP A 24 -2.74 -0.42 -1.20
C ASP A 24 -3.78 -1.30 -0.49
N PHE A 25 -4.60 -0.69 0.36
CA PHE A 25 -5.71 -1.38 1.02
C PHE A 25 -6.93 -1.30 0.12
N TRP A 26 -7.42 -2.45 -0.32
CA TRP A 26 -8.46 -2.55 -1.35
C TRP A 26 -9.41 -3.71 -1.10
N ALA A 27 -10.49 -3.77 -1.90
CA ALA A 27 -11.39 -4.92 -1.93
C ALA A 27 -11.89 -5.13 -3.37
N PRO A 28 -12.19 -6.38 -3.76
CA PRO A 28 -12.61 -6.68 -5.15
C PRO A 28 -13.95 -6.05 -5.54
N TRP A 29 -14.84 -5.82 -4.59
CA TRP A 29 -16.13 -5.19 -4.84
C TRP A 29 -16.07 -3.66 -4.97
N CYS A 30 -14.95 -3.07 -4.72
CA CYS A 30 -14.75 -1.62 -4.65
C CYS A 30 -14.44 -1.07 -6.05
N GLY A 31 -15.36 -0.28 -6.62
CA GLY A 31 -15.18 0.33 -7.94
C GLY A 31 -13.94 1.22 -8.05
N PRO A 32 -13.77 2.22 -7.15
CA PRO A 32 -12.58 3.06 -7.17
C PRO A 32 -11.27 2.28 -6.99
N CYS A 33 -11.28 1.18 -6.21
CA CYS A 33 -10.11 0.32 -6.06
C CYS A 33 -9.72 -0.32 -7.40
N ARG A 34 -10.72 -0.77 -8.17
CA ARG A 34 -10.47 -1.34 -9.49
C ARG A 34 -9.92 -0.29 -10.47
N MET A 35 -10.39 0.95 -10.35
CA MET A 35 -9.87 2.06 -11.15
C MET A 35 -8.41 2.34 -10.84
N LEU A 36 -7.98 2.10 -9.61
CA LEU A 36 -6.60 2.34 -9.18
C LEU A 36 -5.65 1.21 -9.60
N THR A 37 -6.16 0.03 -9.95
CA THR A 37 -5.34 -1.14 -10.28
C THR A 37 -4.26 -0.86 -11.32
N PRO A 38 -4.55 -0.19 -12.47
CA PRO A 38 -3.49 0.08 -13.46
C PRO A 38 -2.36 0.94 -12.88
N THR A 39 -2.69 1.91 -12.04
CA THR A 39 -1.71 2.77 -11.38
C THR A 39 -0.82 1.96 -10.45
N ILE A 40 -1.41 1.09 -9.63
CA ILE A 40 -0.64 0.24 -8.70
C ILE A 40 0.26 -0.72 -9.49
N THR A 41 -0.24 -1.30 -10.57
CA THR A 41 0.57 -2.16 -11.45
C THR A 41 1.76 -1.42 -12.03
N SER A 42 1.54 -0.20 -12.51
CA SER A 42 2.60 0.66 -13.06
C SER A 42 3.65 0.98 -11.99
N LEU A 43 3.19 1.36 -10.80
CA LEU A 43 4.08 1.66 -9.67
C LEU A 43 4.92 0.46 -9.27
N SER A 44 4.34 -0.74 -9.30
CA SER A 44 5.08 -1.96 -8.95
C SER A 44 6.22 -2.27 -9.91
N LYS A 45 6.09 -1.85 -11.17
CA LYS A 45 7.15 -1.99 -12.17
C LYS A 45 8.25 -0.95 -11.99
N THR A 46 7.85 0.28 -11.65
CA THR A 46 8.81 1.37 -11.41
C THR A 46 9.57 1.19 -10.11
N PHE A 47 8.91 0.63 -9.08
CA PHE A 47 9.50 0.43 -7.75
C PHE A 47 9.43 -1.05 -7.37
N PRO A 48 10.29 -1.91 -7.96
CA PRO A 48 10.27 -3.35 -7.67
C PRO A 48 10.44 -3.63 -6.16
N ASN A 49 9.62 -4.54 -5.65
CA ASN A 49 9.65 -4.98 -4.25
C ASN A 49 9.30 -3.90 -3.23
N LYS A 50 8.59 -2.86 -3.68
CA LYS A 50 8.20 -1.75 -2.79
C LYS A 50 6.70 -1.44 -2.85
N VAL A 51 5.93 -2.13 -3.68
CA VAL A 51 4.50 -1.88 -3.88
C VAL A 51 3.73 -3.16 -3.63
N TYR A 52 2.81 -3.11 -2.66
CA TYR A 52 2.05 -4.28 -2.21
C TYR A 52 0.58 -3.94 -2.04
N LYS A 53 -0.26 -4.98 -2.04
CA LYS A 53 -1.71 -4.84 -1.87
C LYS A 53 -2.18 -5.68 -0.69
N VAL A 54 -3.13 -5.15 0.07
CA VAL A 54 -3.82 -5.86 1.15
C VAL A 54 -5.32 -5.85 0.85
N ASN A 55 -5.88 -7.03 0.60
CA ASN A 55 -7.32 -7.21 0.46
C ASN A 55 -7.94 -7.17 1.85
N VAL A 56 -8.72 -6.12 2.14
CA VAL A 56 -9.26 -5.89 3.50
C VAL A 56 -10.27 -6.95 3.93
N ASP A 57 -10.91 -7.62 2.98
CA ASP A 57 -11.85 -8.70 3.32
C ASP A 57 -11.13 -9.97 3.74
N MET A 58 -9.98 -10.22 3.12
CA MET A 58 -9.16 -11.41 3.42
C MET A 58 -8.23 -11.19 4.60
N GLN A 59 -7.77 -9.95 4.80
CA GLN A 59 -6.81 -9.58 5.83
C GLN A 59 -7.45 -8.64 6.85
N LYS A 60 -8.51 -9.12 7.51
CA LYS A 60 -9.31 -8.30 8.44
C LYS A 60 -8.49 -7.78 9.61
N GLU A 61 -7.58 -8.60 10.13
CA GLU A 61 -6.73 -8.21 11.26
C GLU A 61 -5.85 -7.01 10.91
N ILE A 62 -5.23 -7.03 9.72
CA ILE A 62 -4.39 -5.92 9.26
C ILE A 62 -5.23 -4.67 9.07
N ALA A 63 -6.39 -4.81 8.42
CA ALA A 63 -7.29 -3.67 8.18
C ALA A 63 -7.76 -3.03 9.49
N MET A 64 -8.11 -3.84 10.47
CA MET A 64 -8.53 -3.37 11.80
C MET A 64 -7.40 -2.65 12.53
N ARG A 65 -6.20 -3.18 12.42
CA ARG A 65 -5.00 -2.62 13.06
C ARG A 65 -4.73 -1.17 12.65
N PHE A 66 -5.05 -0.82 11.40
CA PHE A 66 -4.84 0.53 10.87
C PHE A 66 -6.14 1.33 10.77
N GLY A 67 -7.25 0.78 11.27
CA GLY A 67 -8.54 1.48 11.27
C GLY A 67 -9.03 1.82 9.87
N ILE A 68 -8.84 0.93 8.91
CA ILE A 68 -9.24 1.16 7.52
C ILE A 68 -10.77 1.22 7.44
N ARG A 69 -11.32 2.37 7.06
CA ARG A 69 -12.76 2.58 6.92
C ARG A 69 -13.17 2.85 5.47
N GLY A 70 -12.38 3.65 4.76
CA GLY A 70 -12.61 3.95 3.34
C GLY A 70 -11.54 3.32 2.48
N ILE A 71 -11.91 2.81 1.32
CA ILE A 71 -10.99 2.23 0.35
C ILE A 71 -11.24 2.82 -1.04
N PRO A 72 -10.21 2.93 -1.89
CA PRO A 72 -8.83 2.54 -1.61
C PRO A 72 -8.19 3.49 -0.59
N SER A 73 -7.35 2.93 0.27
CA SER A 73 -6.51 3.69 1.18
C SER A 73 -5.07 3.24 0.93
N VAL A 74 -4.23 4.17 0.51
CA VAL A 74 -2.83 3.86 0.20
C VAL A 74 -1.97 4.47 1.28
N LYS A 75 -1.13 3.65 1.90
CA LYS A 75 -0.23 4.11 2.97
C LYS A 75 1.21 3.88 2.57
N ILE A 76 2.05 4.86 2.88
CA ILE A 76 3.49 4.73 2.75
C ILE A 76 4.04 4.41 4.13
N PHE A 77 4.76 3.29 4.23
CA PHE A 77 5.40 2.85 5.49
C PHE A 77 6.90 3.02 5.38
N LYS A 78 7.52 3.36 6.51
CA LYS A 78 8.97 3.39 6.63
C LYS A 78 9.34 2.91 8.03
N ASN A 79 10.16 1.87 8.10
CA ASN A 79 10.58 1.26 9.37
C ASN A 79 9.40 0.90 10.28
N GLY A 80 8.33 0.38 9.68
CA GLY A 80 7.13 -0.04 10.41
C GLY A 80 6.12 1.05 10.70
N ASP A 81 6.44 2.31 10.43
CA ASP A 81 5.57 3.46 10.73
C ASP A 81 4.85 3.96 9.47
N VAL A 82 3.59 4.38 9.66
CA VAL A 82 2.84 5.05 8.60
C VAL A 82 3.35 6.48 8.45
N MET A 83 3.95 6.76 7.30
CA MET A 83 4.49 8.10 7.01
C MET A 83 3.48 8.97 6.28
N GLU A 84 2.60 8.37 5.48
CA GLU A 84 1.64 9.10 4.65
C GLU A 84 0.42 8.22 4.42
N THR A 85 -0.77 8.82 4.38
CA THR A 85 -2.01 8.15 3.98
C THR A 85 -2.64 8.93 2.85
N LEU A 86 -2.89 8.25 1.72
CA LEU A 86 -3.51 8.84 0.54
C LEU A 86 -4.85 8.15 0.34
N GLN A 87 -5.92 8.87 0.64
CA GLN A 87 -7.28 8.34 0.60
C GLN A 87 -7.89 8.54 -0.78
N GLY A 88 -8.54 7.49 -1.29
CA GLY A 88 -9.17 7.54 -2.61
C GLY A 88 -8.17 7.41 -3.75
N VAL A 89 -8.67 7.63 -4.98
CA VAL A 89 -7.84 7.52 -6.19
C VAL A 89 -7.11 8.84 -6.43
N GLN A 90 -5.79 8.74 -6.54
CA GLN A 90 -4.91 9.88 -6.82
C GLN A 90 -4.17 9.64 -8.15
N PRO A 91 -3.67 10.70 -8.79
CA PRO A 91 -2.77 10.53 -9.95
C PRO A 91 -1.54 9.72 -9.56
N GLU A 92 -1.02 8.95 -10.50
CA GLU A 92 0.16 8.11 -10.27
C GLU A 92 1.36 8.92 -9.74
N SER A 93 1.56 10.14 -10.25
CA SER A 93 2.65 11.01 -9.82
C SER A 93 2.64 11.29 -8.32
N VAL A 94 1.46 11.38 -7.72
CA VAL A 94 1.34 11.64 -6.27
C VAL A 94 1.98 10.48 -5.49
N TYR A 95 1.62 9.24 -5.84
CA TYR A 95 2.19 8.06 -5.18
C TYR A 95 3.69 7.94 -5.41
N SER A 96 4.10 8.16 -6.66
CA SER A 96 5.50 8.07 -7.06
C SER A 96 6.37 9.07 -6.29
N GLU A 97 5.93 10.32 -6.22
CA GLU A 97 6.65 11.37 -5.51
C GLU A 97 6.78 11.07 -4.02
N LYS A 98 5.69 10.62 -3.40
CA LYS A 98 5.71 10.29 -1.97
C LYS A 98 6.63 9.10 -1.68
N LEU A 99 6.56 8.06 -2.50
CA LEU A 99 7.41 6.89 -2.33
C LEU A 99 8.89 7.25 -2.48
N LYS A 100 9.22 8.09 -3.46
CA LYS A 100 10.59 8.59 -3.63
C LYS A 100 11.06 9.41 -2.44
N TYR A 101 10.20 10.31 -1.96
CA TYR A 101 10.52 11.19 -0.84
C TYR A 101 10.90 10.40 0.40
N TYR A 102 10.08 9.42 0.77
CA TYR A 102 10.32 8.62 1.98
C TYR A 102 11.38 7.54 1.79
N SER A 103 11.78 7.25 0.56
CA SER A 103 12.82 6.26 0.26
C SER A 103 14.23 6.83 0.30
N ASN A 104 14.38 8.10 0.52
CA ASN A 104 15.69 8.73 0.63
C ASN A 104 16.38 8.38 1.96
#